data_3eecd83b5ae30e766233469ba6b898cf
#
_entry.id   3eecd83b5ae30e766233469ba6b898cf
#
_cell.length_a   1.000
_cell.length_b   1.000
_cell.length_c   1.000
_cell.angle_alpha   90.00
_cell.angle_beta   90.00
_cell.angle_gamma   90.00
#
_symmetry.space_group_name_H-M   'P 1'
#
loop_
_entity.id
_entity.type
_entity.pdbx_description
1 polymer ?
#
loop_
_entity_poly.entity_id
_entity_poly.type
_entity_poly.pdbx_seq_one_letter_code
_entity_poly.pdbx_strand_id
1 'polypeptide(L)'
;MHVSALLGNLDINCFSDILGPYRILNPDLKICVDGGAGLGETAEKIFKNLPQDDVKVLAFEPNPNNIAEFKFSDPRLTIVDAALGARRGTARFHVAATTQRQSETNPYLVPGTSFVGKLVDEAASFNKGDQYEVQVVRMDDSLRENGCSGAQFIKLDLQGGELDALKGLGDMLGDVHWMWIEYGGQPELLELLIERGFVLFDTQYLFFGDMKPEVKEAFTVTRKGKNSLGRDIFLGRRNQIWRDYSSQFSYCRKSLGMVQTDLVAVAPAHMSSFLDACLFKWRKTTVR
;
A
#
# COMPACT_ATOMS: atom_id res chain seq x y z
N MET A 1 11.30 -8.02 -22.91
CA MET A 1 9.96 -8.29 -22.35
C MET A 1 9.65 -7.14 -21.39
N HIS A 2 8.53 -6.46 -21.57
CA HIS A 2 8.12 -5.39 -20.66
C HIS A 2 7.72 -5.97 -19.31
N VAL A 3 8.15 -5.39 -18.21
CA VAL A 3 7.74 -5.83 -16.86
C VAL A 3 6.22 -5.74 -16.72
N SER A 4 5.60 -4.68 -17.27
CA SER A 4 4.15 -4.53 -17.32
C SER A 4 3.47 -5.68 -18.04
N ALA A 5 3.97 -6.10 -19.23
CA ALA A 5 3.43 -7.23 -19.95
C ALA A 5 3.63 -8.56 -19.20
N LEU A 6 4.75 -8.68 -18.50
CA LEU A 6 5.04 -9.85 -17.68
C LEU A 6 4.06 -9.94 -16.51
N LEU A 7 3.88 -8.84 -15.76
CA LEU A 7 3.03 -8.80 -14.58
C LEU A 7 1.55 -8.80 -14.95
N GLY A 8 1.15 -8.13 -16.03
CA GLY A 8 -0.23 -8.15 -16.53
C GLY A 8 -0.71 -9.52 -17.01
N ASN A 9 0.22 -10.38 -17.43
CA ASN A 9 -0.10 -11.77 -17.86
C ASN A 9 -0.02 -12.79 -16.71
N LEU A 10 0.34 -12.36 -15.49
CA LEU A 10 0.59 -13.27 -14.37
C LEU A 10 -0.62 -13.45 -13.45
N ASP A 11 -1.73 -12.84 -13.76
CA ASP A 11 -2.94 -12.88 -12.89
C ASP A 11 -2.62 -12.50 -11.44
N ILE A 12 -1.76 -11.49 -11.28
CA ILE A 12 -1.38 -10.94 -9.97
C ILE A 12 -2.31 -9.77 -9.68
N ASN A 13 -3.21 -9.97 -8.73
CA ASN A 13 -4.24 -9.00 -8.39
C ASN A 13 -4.03 -8.36 -7.02
N CYS A 14 -3.10 -8.89 -6.22
CA CYS A 14 -2.89 -8.45 -4.86
C CYS A 14 -1.45 -8.71 -4.42
N PHE A 15 -0.97 -7.91 -3.46
CA PHE A 15 0.34 -8.13 -2.82
C PHE A 15 0.51 -9.57 -2.30
N SER A 16 -0.57 -10.20 -1.85
CA SER A 16 -0.56 -11.57 -1.32
C SER A 16 -0.11 -12.61 -2.35
N ASP A 17 -0.31 -12.36 -3.63
CA ASP A 17 0.15 -13.25 -4.70
C ASP A 17 1.68 -13.30 -4.81
N ILE A 18 2.34 -12.22 -4.40
CA ILE A 18 3.79 -12.07 -4.46
C ILE A 18 4.44 -12.49 -3.14
N LEU A 19 3.77 -12.23 -2.03
CA LEU A 19 4.35 -12.28 -0.69
C LEU A 19 4.90 -13.67 -0.32
N GLY A 20 4.12 -14.73 -0.56
CA GLY A 20 4.54 -16.11 -0.30
C GLY A 20 5.76 -16.54 -1.13
N PRO A 21 5.72 -16.43 -2.46
CA PRO A 21 6.89 -16.69 -3.31
C PRO A 21 8.11 -15.84 -2.94
N TYR A 22 7.89 -14.57 -2.58
CA TYR A 22 8.96 -13.67 -2.17
C TYR A 22 9.65 -14.13 -0.89
N ARG A 23 8.90 -14.58 0.12
CA ARG A 23 9.44 -15.10 1.39
C ARG A 23 10.33 -16.33 1.18
N ILE A 24 10.00 -17.18 0.21
CA ILE A 24 10.84 -18.35 -0.11
C ILE A 24 12.23 -17.92 -0.57
N LEU A 25 12.29 -16.83 -1.36
CA LEU A 25 13.54 -16.27 -1.89
C LEU A 25 14.27 -15.37 -0.88
N ASN A 26 13.55 -14.83 0.09
CA ASN A 26 14.05 -13.90 1.11
C ASN A 26 13.58 -14.34 2.50
N PRO A 27 14.28 -15.31 3.12
CA PRO A 27 13.92 -15.85 4.44
C PRO A 27 14.01 -14.84 5.59
N ASP A 28 14.59 -13.69 5.37
CA ASP A 28 14.70 -12.56 6.30
C ASP A 28 13.47 -11.64 6.32
N LEU A 29 12.49 -11.83 5.43
CA LEU A 29 11.20 -11.15 5.53
C LEU A 29 10.41 -11.71 6.73
N LYS A 30 10.45 -11.01 7.86
CA LYS A 30 9.85 -11.45 9.13
C LYS A 30 8.87 -10.46 9.71
N ILE A 31 9.07 -9.17 9.46
CA ILE A 31 8.25 -8.10 10.00
C ILE A 31 7.47 -7.46 8.86
N CYS A 32 6.15 -7.50 9.00
CA CYS A 32 5.21 -6.85 8.08
C CYS A 32 4.46 -5.75 8.82
N VAL A 33 4.14 -4.68 8.10
CA VAL A 33 3.27 -3.60 8.57
C VAL A 33 2.03 -3.54 7.69
N ASP A 34 0.88 -3.41 8.33
CA ASP A 34 -0.41 -3.14 7.72
C ASP A 34 -0.94 -1.80 8.23
N GLY A 35 -0.75 -0.75 7.45
CA GLY A 35 -1.27 0.58 7.76
C GLY A 35 -2.65 0.77 7.14
N GLY A 36 -3.65 1.07 7.98
CA GLY A 36 -5.06 1.08 7.61
C GLY A 36 -5.61 -0.35 7.57
N ALA A 37 -5.52 -1.04 8.71
CA ALA A 37 -5.81 -2.48 8.79
C ALA A 37 -7.32 -2.81 8.66
N GLY A 38 -8.20 -1.82 8.85
CA GLY A 38 -9.63 -2.02 8.74
C GLY A 38 -10.14 -3.10 9.69
N LEU A 39 -10.74 -4.15 9.15
CA LEU A 39 -11.26 -5.29 9.91
C LEU A 39 -10.31 -6.50 9.94
N GLY A 40 -9.06 -6.33 9.50
CA GLY A 40 -8.03 -7.36 9.56
C GLY A 40 -7.86 -8.22 8.32
N GLU A 41 -8.51 -7.90 7.22
CA GLU A 41 -8.41 -8.69 5.97
C GLU A 41 -6.99 -8.77 5.42
N THR A 42 -6.25 -7.67 5.51
CA THR A 42 -4.86 -7.62 5.04
C THR A 42 -3.97 -8.49 5.93
N ALA A 43 -4.11 -8.39 7.25
CA ALA A 43 -3.37 -9.21 8.19
C ALA A 43 -3.65 -10.71 7.96
N GLU A 44 -4.92 -11.09 7.76
CA GLU A 44 -5.29 -12.47 7.41
C GLU A 44 -4.60 -12.95 6.12
N LYS A 45 -4.62 -12.12 5.06
CA LYS A 45 -3.93 -12.43 3.80
C LYS A 45 -2.42 -12.57 3.98
N ILE A 46 -1.79 -11.73 4.80
CA ILE A 46 -0.37 -11.83 5.11
C ILE A 46 -0.08 -13.18 5.76
N PHE A 47 -0.74 -13.55 6.85
CA PHE A 47 -0.48 -14.81 7.56
C PHE A 47 -0.82 -16.06 6.74
N LYS A 48 -1.85 -16.00 5.89
CA LYS A 48 -2.18 -17.09 4.97
C LYS A 48 -1.05 -17.37 3.96
N ASN A 49 -0.30 -16.34 3.57
CA ASN A 49 0.82 -16.46 2.63
C ASN A 49 2.17 -16.57 3.32
N LEU A 50 2.26 -16.22 4.61
CA LEU A 50 3.44 -16.30 5.47
C LEU A 50 3.11 -17.09 6.74
N PRO A 51 2.95 -18.44 6.63
CA PRO A 51 2.54 -19.26 7.77
C PRO A 51 3.65 -19.51 8.79
N GLN A 52 4.88 -19.01 8.56
CA GLN A 52 6.03 -19.24 9.42
C GLN A 52 5.85 -18.55 10.79
N ASP A 53 6.24 -19.22 11.87
CA ASP A 53 6.08 -18.74 13.26
C ASP A 53 6.97 -17.52 13.58
N ASP A 54 8.00 -17.26 12.79
CA ASP A 54 8.91 -16.13 12.94
C ASP A 54 8.44 -14.83 12.24
N VAL A 55 7.27 -14.87 11.58
CA VAL A 55 6.66 -13.70 10.96
C VAL A 55 5.79 -12.97 11.97
N LYS A 56 5.94 -11.65 12.08
CA LYS A 56 5.11 -10.77 12.90
C LYS A 56 4.45 -9.71 12.01
N VAL A 57 3.25 -9.32 12.39
CA VAL A 57 2.51 -8.23 11.73
C VAL A 57 2.15 -7.17 12.76
N LEU A 58 2.49 -5.91 12.48
CA LEU A 58 1.96 -4.75 13.19
C LEU A 58 0.87 -4.13 12.31
N ALA A 59 -0.36 -4.13 12.80
CA ALA A 59 -1.54 -3.62 12.12
C ALA A 59 -2.00 -2.32 12.81
N PHE A 60 -2.05 -1.23 12.06
CA PHE A 60 -2.45 0.09 12.57
C PHE A 60 -3.85 0.42 12.10
N GLU A 61 -4.76 0.65 13.03
CA GLU A 61 -6.13 1.02 12.75
C GLU A 61 -6.62 2.05 13.78
N PRO A 62 -6.97 3.27 13.37
CA PRO A 62 -7.42 4.32 14.29
C PRO A 62 -8.92 4.32 14.57
N ASN A 63 -9.74 3.60 13.77
CA ASN A 63 -11.19 3.57 13.97
C ASN A 63 -11.55 2.60 15.10
N PRO A 64 -12.08 3.08 16.25
CA PRO A 64 -12.39 2.21 17.38
C PRO A 64 -13.47 1.16 17.05
N ASN A 65 -14.37 1.46 16.13
CA ASN A 65 -15.40 0.50 15.70
C ASN A 65 -14.81 -0.63 14.86
N ASN A 66 -13.79 -0.32 14.00
CA ASN A 66 -13.08 -1.34 13.26
C ASN A 66 -12.30 -2.25 14.21
N ILE A 67 -11.63 -1.67 15.21
CA ILE A 67 -10.89 -2.44 16.21
C ILE A 67 -11.82 -3.37 17.00
N ALA A 68 -12.97 -2.88 17.44
CA ALA A 68 -13.95 -3.68 18.16
C ALA A 68 -14.49 -4.87 17.33
N GLU A 69 -14.56 -4.71 16.03
CA GLU A 69 -15.07 -5.70 15.07
C GLU A 69 -13.94 -6.43 14.31
N PHE A 70 -12.69 -6.28 14.75
CA PHE A 70 -11.53 -6.91 14.09
C PHE A 70 -11.67 -8.44 14.12
N LYS A 71 -11.77 -9.06 12.94
CA LYS A 71 -12.23 -10.46 12.82
C LYS A 71 -11.10 -11.48 12.88
N PHE A 72 -9.87 -11.05 12.61
CA PHE A 72 -8.72 -11.93 12.54
C PHE A 72 -7.90 -11.87 13.84
N SER A 73 -7.51 -13.03 14.35
CA SER A 73 -6.67 -13.13 15.54
C SER A 73 -5.55 -14.17 15.29
N ASP A 74 -4.33 -13.77 15.56
CA ASP A 74 -3.13 -14.63 15.50
C ASP A 74 -2.16 -14.12 16.58
N PRO A 75 -1.45 -15.00 17.33
CA PRO A 75 -0.52 -14.58 18.38
C PRO A 75 0.67 -13.75 17.87
N ARG A 76 0.92 -13.78 16.57
CA ARG A 76 1.97 -12.98 15.90
C ARG A 76 1.49 -11.63 15.40
N LEU A 77 0.19 -11.31 15.56
CA LEU A 77 -0.43 -10.04 15.21
C LEU A 77 -0.44 -9.10 16.40
N THR A 78 0.08 -7.91 16.22
CA THR A 78 -0.10 -6.78 17.14
C THR A 78 -0.99 -5.74 16.49
N ILE A 79 -2.14 -5.44 17.10
CA ILE A 79 -3.02 -4.35 16.67
C ILE A 79 -2.61 -3.10 17.45
N VAL A 80 -2.31 -2.03 16.74
CA VAL A 80 -1.97 -0.73 17.30
C VAL A 80 -3.16 0.21 17.05
N ASP A 81 -3.85 0.58 18.15
CA ASP A 81 -4.97 1.53 18.14
C ASP A 81 -4.45 2.96 17.95
N ALA A 82 -4.05 3.27 16.74
CA ALA A 82 -3.52 4.58 16.37
C ALA A 82 -3.48 4.78 14.85
N ALA A 83 -3.52 6.04 14.44
CA ALA A 83 -3.16 6.45 13.09
C ALA A 83 -1.65 6.56 12.93
N LEU A 84 -1.14 6.29 11.73
CA LEU A 84 0.24 6.54 11.37
C LEU A 84 0.46 7.98 10.94
N GLY A 85 1.55 8.59 11.39
CA GLY A 85 1.92 9.95 11.01
C GLY A 85 3.40 10.24 11.12
N ALA A 86 3.81 11.42 10.63
CA ALA A 86 5.20 11.87 10.69
C ALA A 86 5.68 12.22 12.10
N ARG A 87 4.76 12.50 13.03
CA ARG A 87 5.03 12.89 14.41
C ARG A 87 3.99 12.28 15.34
N ARG A 88 4.36 12.04 16.60
CA ARG A 88 3.42 11.65 17.66
C ARG A 88 2.48 12.81 18.00
N GLY A 89 1.26 12.48 18.36
CA GLY A 89 0.25 13.45 18.80
C GLY A 89 -1.15 12.86 18.84
N THR A 90 -2.13 13.72 18.79
CA THR A 90 -3.54 13.39 18.59
C THR A 90 -4.05 14.09 17.34
N ALA A 91 -5.05 13.52 16.71
CA ALA A 91 -5.70 14.11 15.55
C ALA A 91 -7.18 13.73 15.51
N ARG A 92 -7.96 14.48 14.75
CA ARG A 92 -9.32 14.06 14.40
C ARG A 92 -9.29 13.08 13.25
N PHE A 93 -9.98 11.99 13.44
CA PHE A 93 -10.18 10.98 12.43
C PHE A 93 -11.65 10.99 12.01
N HIS A 94 -11.88 11.23 10.73
CA HIS A 94 -13.22 11.23 10.15
C HIS A 94 -13.49 9.88 9.48
N VAL A 95 -14.59 9.26 9.86
CA VAL A 95 -15.06 7.99 9.32
C VAL A 95 -16.26 8.26 8.41
N ALA A 96 -16.16 7.87 7.16
CA ALA A 96 -17.31 7.96 6.25
C ALA A 96 -18.42 7.01 6.71
N ALA A 97 -19.66 7.50 6.73
CA ALA A 97 -20.79 6.66 7.10
C ALA A 97 -20.95 5.47 6.14
N THR A 98 -20.92 4.26 6.67
CA THR A 98 -21.20 3.03 5.90
C THR A 98 -22.68 3.01 5.54
N THR A 99 -23.00 2.94 4.26
CA THR A 99 -24.37 2.81 3.80
C THR A 99 -24.84 1.36 3.94
N GLN A 100 -26.15 1.14 4.14
CA GLN A 100 -26.73 -0.19 4.19
C GLN A 100 -26.37 -1.01 2.93
N ARG A 101 -26.35 -0.39 1.75
CA ARG A 101 -25.98 -1.05 0.50
C ARG A 101 -24.52 -1.53 0.51
N GLN A 102 -23.59 -0.80 1.13
CA GLN A 102 -22.20 -1.23 1.25
C GLN A 102 -22.06 -2.44 2.17
N SER A 103 -22.78 -2.48 3.30
CA SER A 103 -22.76 -3.64 4.19
C SER A 103 -23.44 -4.88 3.57
N GLU A 104 -24.42 -4.71 2.70
CA GLU A 104 -25.07 -5.82 1.96
C GLU A 104 -24.13 -6.42 0.89
N THR A 105 -23.24 -5.62 0.30
CA THR A 105 -22.33 -6.06 -0.77
C THR A 105 -20.97 -6.52 -0.28
N ASN A 106 -20.58 -6.15 0.94
CA ASN A 106 -19.31 -6.53 1.53
C ASN A 106 -19.52 -7.21 2.89
N PRO A 107 -19.27 -8.54 3.00
CA PRO A 107 -19.52 -9.30 4.24
C PRO A 107 -18.61 -8.90 5.41
N TYR A 108 -17.58 -8.11 5.16
CA TYR A 108 -16.68 -7.59 6.21
C TYR A 108 -17.19 -6.28 6.82
N LEU A 109 -18.03 -5.53 6.11
CA LEU A 109 -18.62 -4.30 6.64
C LEU A 109 -19.84 -4.60 7.48
N VAL A 110 -19.83 -4.19 8.75
CA VAL A 110 -20.98 -4.17 9.63
C VAL A 110 -21.38 -2.71 9.91
N PRO A 111 -22.64 -2.44 10.33
CA PRO A 111 -23.02 -1.08 10.69
C PRO A 111 -22.08 -0.45 11.72
N GLY A 112 -21.60 0.77 11.44
CA GLY A 112 -20.65 1.49 12.30
C GLY A 112 -19.17 1.28 11.96
N THR A 113 -18.81 0.31 11.11
CA THR A 113 -17.45 0.15 10.59
C THR A 113 -17.32 0.84 9.22
N SER A 114 -16.11 1.17 8.83
CA SER A 114 -15.83 1.74 7.51
C SER A 114 -14.41 1.44 7.08
N PHE A 115 -14.22 1.15 5.80
CA PHE A 115 -12.90 1.13 5.15
C PHE A 115 -12.45 2.52 4.68
N VAL A 116 -13.29 3.54 4.80
CA VAL A 116 -12.99 4.90 4.38
C VAL A 116 -12.93 5.80 5.60
N GLY A 117 -11.72 6.05 6.07
CA GLY A 117 -11.46 6.98 7.15
C GLY A 117 -10.17 7.74 6.90
N LYS A 118 -10.09 9.00 7.32
CA LYS A 118 -8.88 9.80 7.16
C LYS A 118 -8.69 10.80 8.28
N LEU A 119 -7.45 11.17 8.53
CA LEU A 119 -7.12 12.30 9.39
C LEU A 119 -7.59 13.60 8.72
N VAL A 120 -8.12 14.50 9.51
CA VAL A 120 -8.67 15.77 9.05
C VAL A 120 -8.14 16.93 9.87
N ASP A 121 -7.94 18.07 9.20
CA ASP A 121 -7.62 19.31 9.87
C ASP A 121 -8.85 19.87 10.61
N GLU A 122 -8.61 20.61 11.70
CA GLU A 122 -9.66 21.19 12.55
C GLU A 122 -10.68 22.07 11.79
N ALA A 123 -10.26 22.66 10.67
CA ALA A 123 -11.08 23.59 9.88
C ALA A 123 -11.97 22.88 8.83
N ALA A 124 -11.82 21.58 8.64
CA ALA A 124 -12.57 20.86 7.61
C ALA A 124 -14.01 20.58 8.05
N SER A 125 -14.98 21.11 7.33
CA SER A 125 -16.38 20.73 7.49
C SER A 125 -16.69 19.50 6.64
N PHE A 126 -17.05 18.38 7.27
CA PHE A 126 -17.41 17.15 6.58
C PHE A 126 -18.92 16.90 6.68
N ASN A 127 -19.49 16.46 5.57
CA ASN A 127 -20.87 16.01 5.53
C ASN A 127 -20.97 14.61 6.16
N LYS A 128 -21.81 14.48 7.18
CA LYS A 128 -22.27 13.23 7.82
C LYS A 128 -21.24 12.09 7.91
N GLY A 129 -20.70 11.90 9.06
CA GLY A 129 -19.85 10.77 9.45
C GLY A 129 -19.44 10.96 10.91
N ASP A 130 -18.96 9.90 11.53
CA ASP A 130 -18.46 9.95 12.90
C ASP A 130 -17.05 10.54 12.92
N GLN A 131 -16.74 11.27 13.98
CA GLN A 131 -15.41 11.82 14.22
C GLN A 131 -14.92 11.32 15.58
N TYR A 132 -13.67 10.89 15.58
CA TYR A 132 -12.97 10.41 16.77
C TYR A 132 -11.68 11.20 16.96
N GLU A 133 -11.34 11.51 18.22
CA GLU A 133 -9.98 11.88 18.54
C GLU A 133 -9.17 10.60 18.67
N VAL A 134 -8.10 10.49 17.87
CA VAL A 134 -7.26 9.29 17.80
C VAL A 134 -5.81 9.64 18.10
N GLN A 135 -5.08 8.66 18.63
CA GLN A 135 -3.64 8.78 18.76
C GLN A 135 -2.97 8.73 17.38
N VAL A 136 -1.94 9.54 17.21
CA VAL A 136 -1.05 9.49 16.05
C VAL A 136 0.33 9.04 16.53
N VAL A 137 0.85 8.00 15.90
CA VAL A 137 2.15 7.42 16.24
C VAL A 137 3.09 7.44 15.04
N ARG A 138 4.38 7.45 15.31
CA ARG A 138 5.39 7.20 14.30
C ARG A 138 5.55 5.70 14.13
N MET A 139 5.72 5.26 12.88
CA MET A 139 5.88 3.84 12.58
C MET A 139 7.18 3.27 13.18
N ASP A 140 8.29 4.03 13.09
CA ASP A 140 9.58 3.58 13.63
C ASP A 140 9.56 3.42 15.16
N ASP A 141 8.86 4.31 15.87
CA ASP A 141 8.69 4.22 17.32
C ASP A 141 7.87 2.98 17.69
N SER A 142 6.74 2.76 17.02
CA SER A 142 5.88 1.60 17.26
C SER A 142 6.59 0.27 16.95
N LEU A 143 7.42 0.24 15.90
CA LEU A 143 8.26 -0.92 15.62
C LEU A 143 9.22 -1.20 16.77
N ARG A 144 9.96 -0.19 17.27
CA ARG A 144 10.88 -0.34 18.41
C ARG A 144 10.16 -0.78 19.69
N GLU A 145 9.02 -0.19 20.00
CA GLU A 145 8.19 -0.53 21.17
C GLU A 145 7.73 -2.00 21.16
N ASN A 146 7.56 -2.58 19.96
CA ASN A 146 7.22 -3.99 19.76
C ASN A 146 8.43 -4.89 19.50
N GLY A 147 9.65 -4.42 19.79
CA GLY A 147 10.88 -5.19 19.66
C GLY A 147 11.30 -5.49 18.23
N CYS A 148 10.86 -4.67 17.26
CA CYS A 148 11.20 -4.78 15.86
C CYS A 148 12.24 -3.71 15.48
N SER A 149 13.32 -4.11 14.81
CA SER A 149 14.37 -3.20 14.34
C SER A 149 14.07 -2.57 12.98
N GLY A 150 13.05 -3.05 12.27
CA GLY A 150 12.62 -2.56 10.96
C GLY A 150 11.46 -3.41 10.45
N ALA A 151 10.96 -3.10 9.25
CA ALA A 151 9.94 -3.87 8.56
C ALA A 151 10.41 -4.18 7.13
N GLN A 152 10.20 -5.41 6.66
CA GLN A 152 10.61 -5.83 5.32
C GLN A 152 9.49 -5.70 4.30
N PHE A 153 8.23 -5.81 4.73
CA PHE A 153 7.06 -5.56 3.90
C PHE A 153 6.12 -4.55 4.56
N ILE A 154 5.64 -3.60 3.79
CA ILE A 154 4.69 -2.58 4.27
C ILE A 154 3.54 -2.46 3.27
N LYS A 155 2.30 -2.58 3.75
CA LYS A 155 1.10 -2.16 3.03
C LYS A 155 0.59 -0.87 3.66
N LEU A 156 0.30 0.14 2.84
CA LEU A 156 -0.33 1.39 3.27
C LEU A 156 -1.57 1.67 2.45
N ASP A 157 -2.65 1.92 3.16
CA ASP A 157 -3.94 2.36 2.62
C ASP A 157 -4.56 3.28 3.68
N LEU A 158 -4.13 4.53 3.67
CA LEU A 158 -4.42 5.50 4.73
C LEU A 158 -5.27 6.66 4.23
N GLN A 159 -5.80 6.52 3.02
CA GLN A 159 -6.68 7.51 2.39
C GLN A 159 -6.05 8.93 2.34
N GLY A 160 -4.75 8.98 2.04
CA GLY A 160 -3.96 10.19 1.90
C GLY A 160 -2.94 10.45 3.01
N GLY A 161 -2.81 9.55 3.98
CA GLY A 161 -1.83 9.61 5.08
C GLY A 161 -0.48 8.92 4.78
N GLU A 162 -0.30 8.34 3.59
CA GLU A 162 0.82 7.46 3.24
C GLU A 162 2.18 8.17 3.32
N LEU A 163 2.24 9.41 2.85
CA LEU A 163 3.46 10.22 2.90
C LEU A 163 3.93 10.46 4.35
N ASP A 164 3.00 10.82 5.24
CA ASP A 164 3.32 11.09 6.64
C ASP A 164 3.65 9.81 7.40
N ALA A 165 3.02 8.69 7.07
CA ALA A 165 3.39 7.38 7.59
C ALA A 165 4.83 6.99 7.21
N LEU A 166 5.25 7.21 5.96
CA LEU A 166 6.62 6.94 5.52
C LEU A 166 7.64 7.91 6.12
N LYS A 167 7.28 9.18 6.32
CA LYS A 167 8.11 10.11 7.11
C LYS A 167 8.28 9.65 8.56
N GLY A 168 7.23 9.05 9.13
CA GLY A 168 7.23 8.45 10.46
C GLY A 168 8.05 7.16 10.56
N LEU A 169 8.37 6.50 9.46
CA LEU A 169 9.29 5.37 9.42
C LEU A 169 10.75 5.80 9.47
N GLY A 170 11.05 7.01 8.99
CA GLY A 170 12.39 7.60 9.08
C GLY A 170 13.47 6.76 8.41
N ASP A 171 14.57 6.50 9.14
CA ASP A 171 15.72 5.75 8.60
C ASP A 171 15.43 4.25 8.44
N MET A 172 14.46 3.69 9.15
CA MET A 172 14.02 2.30 8.97
C MET A 172 13.42 2.04 7.57
N LEU A 173 13.13 3.10 6.80
CA LEU A 173 12.75 2.97 5.39
C LEU A 173 13.83 2.24 4.57
N GLY A 174 15.11 2.31 5.00
CA GLY A 174 16.22 1.59 4.38
C GLY A 174 16.17 0.06 4.54
N ASP A 175 15.43 -0.45 5.54
CA ASP A 175 15.29 -1.89 5.81
C ASP A 175 14.14 -2.53 5.04
N VAL A 176 13.34 -1.72 4.34
CA VAL A 176 12.16 -2.18 3.62
C VAL A 176 12.57 -2.83 2.30
N HIS A 177 12.11 -4.07 2.10
CA HIS A 177 12.34 -4.79 0.85
C HIS A 177 11.41 -4.30 -0.25
N TRP A 178 10.11 -4.23 0.06
CA TRP A 178 9.11 -3.70 -0.85
C TRP A 178 7.83 -3.29 -0.12
N MET A 179 7.05 -2.45 -0.80
CA MET A 179 5.81 -1.88 -0.26
C MET A 179 4.69 -1.97 -1.27
N TRP A 180 3.47 -2.04 -0.76
CA TRP A 180 2.22 -1.85 -1.51
C TRP A 180 1.49 -0.64 -0.93
N ILE A 181 1.35 0.41 -1.71
CA ILE A 181 0.91 1.73 -1.23
C ILE A 181 -0.24 2.24 -2.07
N GLU A 182 -1.37 2.58 -1.43
CA GLU A 182 -2.42 3.35 -2.12
C GLU A 182 -1.87 4.72 -2.54
N TYR A 183 -2.14 5.10 -3.79
CA TYR A 183 -1.70 6.37 -4.35
C TYR A 183 -2.88 7.27 -4.70
N GLY A 184 -3.05 8.34 -3.92
CA GLY A 184 -4.08 9.35 -4.09
C GLY A 184 -3.66 10.57 -4.92
N GLY A 185 -2.47 10.55 -5.54
CA GLY A 185 -1.97 11.66 -6.39
C GLY A 185 -1.14 12.69 -5.63
N GLN A 186 -0.39 12.29 -4.60
CA GLN A 186 0.57 13.12 -3.87
C GLN A 186 1.97 13.03 -4.51
N PRO A 187 2.46 14.04 -5.25
CA PRO A 187 3.78 13.98 -5.90
C PRO A 187 4.92 13.77 -4.92
N GLU A 188 4.82 14.35 -3.72
CA GLU A 188 5.84 14.29 -2.68
C GLU A 188 6.08 12.86 -2.17
N LEU A 189 5.05 11.99 -2.23
CA LEU A 189 5.21 10.57 -1.93
C LEU A 189 6.14 9.89 -2.94
N LEU A 190 5.95 10.19 -4.22
CA LEU A 190 6.80 9.64 -5.29
C LEU A 190 8.23 10.18 -5.18
N GLU A 191 8.37 11.48 -4.91
CA GLU A 191 9.67 12.13 -4.73
C GLU A 191 10.44 11.48 -3.57
N LEU A 192 9.81 11.30 -2.40
CA LEU A 192 10.40 10.63 -1.25
C LEU A 192 10.91 9.23 -1.60
N LEU A 193 10.06 8.42 -2.25
CA LEU A 193 10.42 7.04 -2.59
C LEU A 193 11.57 6.97 -3.61
N ILE A 194 11.57 7.86 -4.60
CA ILE A 194 12.64 7.95 -5.61
C ILE A 194 13.95 8.42 -4.98
N GLU A 195 13.91 9.43 -4.11
CA GLU A 195 15.09 9.94 -3.40
C GLU A 195 15.71 8.86 -2.49
N ARG A 196 14.88 7.99 -1.91
CA ARG A 196 15.33 6.83 -1.15
C ARG A 196 15.73 5.63 -2.02
N GLY A 197 15.69 5.77 -3.35
CA GLY A 197 16.18 4.80 -4.32
C GLY A 197 15.20 3.70 -4.70
N PHE A 198 13.95 3.73 -4.26
CA PHE A 198 12.97 2.72 -4.61
C PHE A 198 12.62 2.74 -6.11
N VAL A 199 12.40 1.56 -6.64
CA VAL A 199 11.84 1.34 -7.98
C VAL A 199 10.33 1.25 -7.84
N LEU A 200 9.60 2.04 -8.62
CA LEU A 200 8.17 2.16 -8.51
C LEU A 200 7.45 1.52 -9.70
N PHE A 201 6.36 0.83 -9.41
CA PHE A 201 5.44 0.23 -10.38
C PHE A 201 4.02 0.64 -10.04
N ASP A 202 3.23 0.96 -11.06
CA ASP A 202 1.81 1.22 -10.95
C ASP A 202 1.03 -0.08 -11.17
N THR A 203 0.24 -0.51 -10.18
CA THR A 203 -0.48 -1.78 -10.22
C THR A 203 -1.59 -1.78 -11.26
N GLN A 204 -2.33 -0.69 -11.41
CA GLN A 204 -3.42 -0.57 -12.38
C GLN A 204 -2.90 -0.84 -13.79
N TYR A 205 -1.71 -0.36 -14.05
CA TYR A 205 -1.08 -0.56 -15.34
C TYR A 205 -0.37 -1.90 -15.46
N LEU A 206 0.16 -2.42 -14.37
CA LEU A 206 0.89 -3.68 -14.35
C LEU A 206 -0.06 -4.88 -14.35
N PHE A 207 -1.17 -4.78 -13.63
CA PHE A 207 -2.02 -5.93 -13.30
C PHE A 207 -3.39 -5.89 -13.97
N PHE A 208 -3.92 -4.72 -14.27
CA PHE A 208 -5.25 -4.57 -14.84
C PHE A 208 -5.18 -4.11 -16.29
N GLY A 209 -5.30 -5.06 -17.22
CA GLY A 209 -5.34 -4.77 -18.65
C GLY A 209 -6.56 -3.98 -19.11
N ASP A 210 -7.57 -3.83 -18.26
CA ASP A 210 -8.91 -3.33 -18.60
C ASP A 210 -9.15 -1.86 -18.23
N MET A 211 -8.09 -1.05 -18.10
CA MET A 211 -8.28 0.40 -17.94
C MET A 211 -9.09 0.97 -19.11
N LYS A 212 -10.01 1.89 -18.79
CA LYS A 212 -10.71 2.66 -19.81
C LYS A 212 -9.70 3.29 -20.76
N PRO A 213 -9.96 3.27 -22.10
CA PRO A 213 -8.99 3.75 -23.09
C PRO A 213 -8.42 5.12 -22.80
N GLU A 214 -9.27 6.06 -22.33
CA GLU A 214 -8.89 7.45 -22.05
C GLU A 214 -7.91 7.52 -20.86
N VAL A 215 -8.13 6.72 -19.83
CA VAL A 215 -7.24 6.62 -18.68
C VAL A 215 -5.91 5.97 -19.08
N LYS A 216 -5.97 4.90 -19.86
CA LYS A 216 -4.79 4.21 -20.37
C LYS A 216 -3.93 5.14 -21.24
N GLU A 217 -4.53 5.95 -22.07
CA GLU A 217 -3.82 6.93 -22.90
C GLU A 217 -3.12 7.98 -22.05
N ALA A 218 -3.82 8.58 -21.07
CA ALA A 218 -3.27 9.57 -20.15
C ALA A 218 -2.08 9.02 -19.37
N PHE A 219 -2.14 7.78 -18.89
CA PHE A 219 -1.01 7.13 -18.21
C PHE A 219 0.11 6.70 -19.17
N THR A 220 -0.19 6.38 -20.41
CA THR A 220 0.80 5.95 -21.40
C THR A 220 1.70 7.11 -21.84
N VAL A 221 1.17 8.30 -21.96
CA VAL A 221 1.92 9.51 -22.39
C VAL A 221 3.07 9.84 -21.42
N THR A 222 2.94 9.55 -20.13
CA THR A 222 3.95 9.84 -19.12
C THR A 222 5.07 8.79 -19.02
N ARG A 223 4.96 7.67 -19.74
CA ARG A 223 5.86 6.51 -19.61
C ARG A 223 6.96 6.47 -20.64
N LYS A 224 7.72 7.51 -20.77
CA LYS A 224 8.82 7.59 -21.75
C LYS A 224 10.17 7.10 -21.20
N GLY A 225 10.24 6.56 -20.00
CA GLY A 225 11.48 6.09 -19.39
C GLY A 225 11.63 4.57 -19.45
N LYS A 226 12.86 4.13 -19.66
CA LYS A 226 13.25 2.71 -19.57
C LYS A 226 14.38 2.59 -18.55
N ASN A 227 14.39 1.50 -17.78
CA ASN A 227 15.53 1.20 -16.92
C ASN A 227 16.70 0.68 -17.74
N SER A 228 17.82 0.41 -17.07
CA SER A 228 19.03 -0.18 -17.68
C SER A 228 18.78 -1.53 -18.40
N LEU A 229 17.65 -2.19 -18.12
CA LEU A 229 17.26 -3.43 -18.76
C LEU A 229 16.26 -3.21 -19.92
N GLY A 230 16.05 -1.97 -20.35
CA GLY A 230 15.11 -1.62 -21.42
C GLY A 230 13.63 -1.82 -21.08
N ARG A 231 13.29 -1.99 -19.80
CA ARG A 231 11.93 -2.18 -19.31
C ARG A 231 11.29 -0.84 -19.03
N ASP A 232 10.01 -0.70 -19.37
CA ASP A 232 9.24 0.49 -18.97
C ASP A 232 9.03 0.43 -17.47
N ILE A 233 9.84 1.16 -16.78
CA ILE A 233 9.67 1.44 -15.37
C ILE A 233 9.72 2.95 -15.20
N PHE A 234 9.14 3.40 -14.11
CA PHE A 234 9.06 4.81 -13.80
C PHE A 234 10.41 5.44 -13.38
N LEU A 235 11.52 4.80 -13.62
CA LEU A 235 12.87 5.25 -13.23
C LEU A 235 13.65 5.97 -14.32
N GLY A 236 13.09 6.17 -15.49
CA GLY A 236 13.88 6.54 -16.65
C GLY A 236 14.57 7.88 -16.57
N ARG A 237 14.00 8.87 -16.00
CA ARG A 237 14.61 10.20 -15.86
C ARG A 237 14.01 10.90 -14.66
N ARG A 238 14.70 10.80 -13.53
CA ARG A 238 14.47 11.52 -12.29
C ARG A 238 13.38 12.58 -12.32
N ASN A 239 12.57 12.65 -11.33
CA ASN A 239 11.64 13.73 -10.95
C ASN A 239 10.75 14.32 -12.05
N GLN A 240 11.21 14.43 -13.32
CA GLN A 240 10.42 15.01 -14.42
C GLN A 240 9.27 14.06 -14.82
N ILE A 241 9.57 12.80 -15.00
CA ILE A 241 8.56 11.79 -15.37
C ILE A 241 7.50 11.67 -14.30
N TRP A 242 7.93 11.68 -13.02
CA TRP A 242 7.01 11.59 -11.90
C TRP A 242 6.14 12.83 -11.72
N ARG A 243 6.66 14.02 -11.98
CA ARG A 243 5.83 15.23 -12.02
C ARG A 243 4.80 15.16 -13.14
N ASP A 244 5.22 14.74 -14.32
CA ASP A 244 4.33 14.56 -15.45
C ASP A 244 3.28 13.48 -15.16
N TYR A 245 3.68 12.35 -14.58
CA TYR A 245 2.78 11.30 -14.13
C TYR A 245 1.78 11.82 -13.09
N SER A 246 2.25 12.47 -12.03
CA SER A 246 1.37 13.03 -10.99
C SER A 246 0.42 14.08 -11.54
N SER A 247 0.86 14.91 -12.48
CA SER A 247 0.01 15.90 -13.16
C SER A 247 -1.06 15.21 -13.99
N GLN A 248 -0.70 14.14 -14.72
CA GLN A 248 -1.64 13.37 -15.52
C GLN A 248 -2.61 12.58 -14.63
N PHE A 249 -2.14 11.99 -13.54
CA PHE A 249 -3.00 11.34 -12.56
C PHE A 249 -4.03 12.30 -11.98
N SER A 250 -3.61 13.49 -11.57
CA SER A 250 -4.50 14.54 -11.07
C SER A 250 -5.50 15.01 -12.12
N TYR A 251 -5.08 15.13 -13.37
CA TYR A 251 -5.95 15.44 -14.49
C TYR A 251 -6.99 14.34 -14.71
N CYS A 252 -6.58 13.09 -14.78
CA CYS A 252 -7.48 11.95 -14.93
C CYS A 252 -8.51 11.89 -13.80
N ARG A 253 -8.06 12.08 -12.55
CA ARG A 253 -8.95 12.10 -11.39
C ARG A 253 -10.03 13.19 -11.47
N LYS A 254 -9.66 14.40 -11.94
CA LYS A 254 -10.60 15.52 -12.08
C LYS A 254 -11.55 15.35 -13.27
N SER A 255 -11.04 14.86 -14.38
CA SER A 255 -11.77 14.85 -15.66
C SER A 255 -12.55 13.57 -15.90
N LEU A 256 -12.06 12.44 -15.40
CA LEU A 256 -12.62 11.10 -15.63
C LEU A 256 -13.28 10.48 -14.39
N GLY A 257 -13.34 11.23 -13.29
CA GLY A 257 -13.76 10.74 -11.98
C GLY A 257 -12.61 10.16 -11.18
N MET A 258 -12.91 9.46 -10.08
CA MET A 258 -11.89 8.94 -9.19
C MET A 258 -11.07 7.85 -9.89
N VAL A 259 -9.84 8.16 -10.21
CA VAL A 259 -8.81 7.18 -10.59
C VAL A 259 -7.98 6.94 -9.34
N GLN A 260 -8.01 5.73 -8.86
CA GLN A 260 -7.23 5.27 -7.72
C GLN A 260 -6.28 4.20 -8.23
N THR A 261 -5.05 4.22 -7.78
CA THR A 261 -4.08 3.17 -8.06
C THR A 261 -3.31 2.81 -6.81
N ASP A 262 -2.74 1.61 -6.81
CA ASP A 262 -1.72 1.24 -5.84
C ASP A 262 -0.35 1.27 -6.51
N LEU A 263 0.66 1.68 -5.78
CA LEU A 263 2.05 1.62 -6.17
C LEU A 263 2.72 0.43 -5.48
N VAL A 264 3.56 -0.27 -6.22
CA VAL A 264 4.54 -1.19 -5.65
C VAL A 264 5.89 -0.49 -5.68
N ALA A 265 6.48 -0.29 -4.50
CA ALA A 265 7.81 0.28 -4.34
C ALA A 265 8.78 -0.83 -3.90
N VAL A 266 9.86 -1.05 -4.67
CA VAL A 266 10.81 -2.14 -4.42
C VAL A 266 12.21 -1.56 -4.22
N ALA A 267 12.87 -1.92 -3.13
CA ALA A 267 14.26 -1.52 -2.92
C ALA A 267 15.17 -2.20 -3.97
N PRO A 268 16.17 -1.50 -4.51
CA PRO A 268 17.03 -2.02 -5.59
C PRO A 268 17.69 -3.36 -5.27
N ALA A 269 18.13 -3.54 -4.04
CA ALA A 269 18.74 -4.78 -3.57
C ALA A 269 17.81 -6.00 -3.67
N HIS A 270 16.52 -5.78 -3.59
CA HIS A 270 15.47 -6.81 -3.59
C HIS A 270 14.75 -6.97 -4.93
N MET A 271 15.16 -6.21 -5.96
CA MET A 271 14.50 -6.18 -7.26
C MET A 271 14.51 -7.55 -7.95
N SER A 272 15.64 -8.25 -7.94
CA SER A 272 15.73 -9.57 -8.58
C SER A 272 14.78 -10.57 -7.94
N SER A 273 14.82 -10.69 -6.61
CA SER A 273 13.94 -11.58 -5.86
C SER A 273 12.47 -11.22 -6.02
N PHE A 274 12.14 -9.94 -6.08
CA PHE A 274 10.78 -9.47 -6.33
C PHE A 274 10.28 -9.91 -7.71
N LEU A 275 11.07 -9.72 -8.75
CA LEU A 275 10.70 -10.14 -10.12
C LEU A 275 10.60 -11.65 -10.24
N ASP A 276 11.49 -12.40 -9.58
CA ASP A 276 11.43 -13.87 -9.55
C ASP A 276 10.19 -14.36 -8.81
N ALA A 277 9.81 -13.71 -7.70
CA ALA A 277 8.56 -14.01 -6.99
C ALA A 277 7.32 -13.78 -7.87
N CYS A 278 7.30 -12.69 -8.65
CA CYS A 278 6.24 -12.45 -9.63
C CYS A 278 6.18 -13.55 -10.71
N LEU A 279 7.34 -14.08 -11.15
CA LEU A 279 7.44 -15.14 -12.14
C LEU A 279 7.12 -16.54 -11.58
N PHE A 280 7.23 -16.73 -10.29
CA PHE A 280 7.05 -18.03 -9.65
C PHE A 280 5.64 -18.59 -9.86
N LYS A 281 4.63 -17.74 -9.80
CA LYS A 281 3.23 -18.12 -10.06
C LYS A 281 3.06 -18.57 -11.52
N TRP A 282 3.70 -17.89 -12.44
CA TRP A 282 3.64 -18.22 -13.87
C TRP A 282 4.23 -19.60 -14.19
N ARG A 283 5.36 -19.96 -13.60
CA ARG A 283 5.97 -21.29 -13.80
C ARG A 283 5.11 -22.44 -13.30
N LYS A 284 4.33 -22.22 -12.22
CA LYS A 284 3.38 -23.24 -11.72
C LYS A 284 2.15 -23.44 -12.62
N THR A 285 1.74 -22.43 -13.37
CA THR A 285 0.56 -22.50 -14.24
C THR A 285 0.90 -23.04 -15.64
N THR A 286 2.15 -22.95 -16.08
CA THR A 286 2.59 -23.42 -17.41
C THR A 286 3.10 -24.87 -17.43
N VAL A 287 3.22 -25.51 -16.27
CA VAL A 287 3.70 -26.91 -16.12
C VAL A 287 2.55 -27.89 -15.83
N ARG A 288 1.31 -27.49 -16.10
CA ARG A 288 0.14 -28.40 -16.04
C ARG A 288 -0.33 -28.77 -17.43
#